data_9d93f5509a3a7d5c986e17831cb501b1
#
_entry.id   9d93f5509a3a7d5c986e17831cb501b1
#
_cell.length_a   1.000
_cell.length_b   1.000
_cell.length_c   1.000
_cell.angle_alpha   90.00
_cell.angle_beta   90.00
_cell.angle_gamma   90.00
#
_symmetry.space_group_name_H-M   'P 1'
#
loop_
_entity.id
_entity.type
_entity.pdbx_description
1 polymer ?
#
loop_
_entity_poly.entity_id
_entity_poly.type
_entity_poly.pdbx_seq_one_letter_code
_entity_poly.pdbx_strand_id
1 'polypeptide(L)'
;MTCASGGIFVRRIYVCSDTVTGIFSAVYDAWKDGWTEEECGIALLHELEQELFCEYVQSEESERKAQAVAAMIWKHLGRQAYWDIYHAALSGDSGKGDAILGTMLAARRLPDSQRIMEHLSHPKVAKVFELSRTVGGEAHSYKGFLRFKELKSGVLYSEIQPKNQILTCLAPHFSDRLPLEDFMIYD
;
A
#
# COMPACT_ATOMS: atom_id res chain seq x y z
N MET A 1 3.29 -9.86 44.88
CA MET A 1 3.55 -11.13 44.18
C MET A 1 2.53 -11.23 43.06
N THR A 2 2.84 -10.71 41.91
CA THR A 2 2.01 -10.79 40.71
C THR A 2 2.55 -11.92 39.85
N CYS A 3 1.78 -12.98 39.74
CA CYS A 3 2.08 -14.11 38.84
C CYS A 3 2.08 -13.58 37.40
N ALA A 4 3.26 -13.59 36.76
CA ALA A 4 3.36 -13.51 35.33
C ALA A 4 2.83 -14.83 34.76
N SER A 5 1.59 -14.84 34.29
CA SER A 5 1.05 -15.90 33.44
C SER A 5 1.81 -15.83 32.12
N GLY A 6 2.69 -16.78 31.88
CA GLY A 6 3.37 -16.99 30.60
C GLY A 6 2.36 -17.45 29.55
N GLY A 7 1.53 -16.55 29.09
CA GLY A 7 0.67 -16.76 27.92
C GLY A 7 1.55 -16.83 26.68
N ILE A 8 1.33 -17.81 25.82
CA ILE A 8 1.93 -17.86 24.48
C ILE A 8 1.45 -16.59 23.78
N PHE A 9 2.41 -15.73 23.39
CA PHE A 9 2.10 -14.54 22.62
C PHE A 9 1.68 -14.97 21.20
N VAL A 10 0.42 -14.72 20.85
CA VAL A 10 -0.13 -15.04 19.53
C VAL A 10 -0.23 -13.74 18.74
N ARG A 11 0.52 -13.64 17.66
CA ARG A 11 0.49 -12.49 16.75
C ARG A 11 -0.76 -12.55 15.87
N ARG A 12 -1.49 -11.43 15.72
CA ARG A 12 -2.69 -11.37 14.87
C ARG A 12 -2.34 -10.86 13.48
N ILE A 13 -2.63 -11.65 12.46
CA ILE A 13 -2.34 -11.35 11.05
C ILE A 13 -3.66 -11.08 10.33
N TYR A 14 -3.82 -9.86 9.83
CA TYR A 14 -4.97 -9.46 9.02
C TYR A 14 -4.68 -9.83 7.56
N VAL A 15 -5.49 -10.75 7.02
CA VAL A 15 -5.34 -11.24 5.64
C VAL A 15 -6.25 -10.44 4.73
N CYS A 16 -5.71 -9.89 3.64
CA CYS A 16 -6.47 -9.05 2.71
C CYS A 16 -6.15 -9.37 1.25
N SER A 17 -7.00 -8.86 0.35
CA SER A 17 -6.75 -8.85 -1.10
C SER A 17 -5.56 -7.94 -1.44
N ASP A 18 -4.88 -8.25 -2.56
CA ASP A 18 -3.78 -7.45 -3.09
C ASP A 18 -4.31 -6.25 -3.90
N THR A 19 -5.04 -5.39 -3.21
CA THR A 19 -5.56 -4.11 -3.72
C THR A 19 -5.27 -3.01 -2.71
N VAL A 20 -5.22 -1.76 -3.16
CA VAL A 20 -5.10 -0.61 -2.25
C VAL A 20 -6.25 -0.59 -1.25
N THR A 21 -7.49 -0.87 -1.71
CA THR A 21 -8.69 -0.91 -0.88
C THR A 21 -8.61 -2.04 0.16
N GLY A 22 -8.13 -3.23 -0.25
CA GLY A 22 -7.94 -4.38 0.64
C GLY A 22 -6.90 -4.10 1.74
N ILE A 23 -5.72 -3.60 1.34
CA ILE A 23 -4.63 -3.28 2.29
C ILE A 23 -5.09 -2.19 3.28
N PHE A 24 -5.74 -1.11 2.80
CA PHE A 24 -6.23 -0.06 3.69
C PHE A 24 -7.37 -0.55 4.59
N SER A 25 -8.20 -1.50 4.12
CA SER A 25 -9.22 -2.13 4.97
C SER A 25 -8.59 -2.93 6.10
N ALA A 26 -7.54 -3.69 5.82
CA ALA A 26 -6.79 -4.43 6.84
C ALA A 26 -6.09 -3.51 7.84
N VAL A 27 -5.51 -2.40 7.36
CA VAL A 27 -4.95 -1.35 8.22
C VAL A 27 -6.03 -0.77 9.15
N TYR A 28 -7.24 -0.51 8.63
CA TYR A 28 -8.37 -0.02 9.43
C TYR A 28 -8.71 -0.99 10.57
N ASP A 29 -8.83 -2.28 10.25
CA ASP A 29 -9.21 -3.30 11.23
C ASP A 29 -8.13 -3.44 12.32
N ALA A 30 -6.85 -3.54 11.93
CA ALA A 30 -5.73 -3.59 12.87
C ALA A 30 -5.65 -2.33 13.76
N TRP A 31 -5.88 -1.16 13.18
CA TRP A 31 -5.87 0.11 13.91
C TRP A 31 -7.00 0.22 14.92
N LYS A 32 -8.20 -0.22 14.54
CA LYS A 32 -9.41 -0.22 15.41
C LYS A 32 -9.23 -1.13 16.61
N ASP A 33 -8.57 -2.28 16.43
CA ASP A 33 -8.31 -3.24 17.50
C ASP A 33 -7.23 -2.77 18.49
N GLY A 34 -6.47 -1.72 18.13
CA GLY A 34 -5.55 -1.04 19.05
C GLY A 34 -4.20 -1.74 19.27
N TRP A 35 -3.84 -2.69 18.41
CA TRP A 35 -2.61 -3.47 18.52
C TRP A 35 -1.33 -2.64 18.37
N THR A 36 -0.25 -3.16 18.90
CA THR A 36 1.12 -2.68 18.65
C THR A 36 1.72 -3.38 17.41
N GLU A 37 2.85 -2.88 16.93
CA GLU A 37 3.54 -3.44 15.76
C GLU A 37 4.02 -4.88 15.98
N GLU A 38 4.33 -5.25 17.23
CA GLU A 38 4.76 -6.59 17.59
C GLU A 38 3.58 -7.57 17.65
N GLU A 39 2.40 -7.08 17.96
CA GLU A 39 1.18 -7.87 18.19
C GLU A 39 0.38 -8.16 16.92
N CYS A 40 0.57 -7.37 15.86
CA CYS A 40 -0.19 -7.56 14.64
C CYS A 40 0.65 -7.44 13.37
N GLY A 41 0.07 -7.84 12.25
CA GLY A 41 0.64 -7.72 10.92
C GLY A 41 -0.42 -7.82 9.83
N ILE A 42 -0.02 -7.57 8.59
CA ILE A 42 -0.87 -7.75 7.41
C ILE A 42 -0.19 -8.71 6.44
N ALA A 43 -0.94 -9.68 5.93
CA ALA A 43 -0.53 -10.60 4.88
C ALA A 43 -1.49 -10.52 3.69
N LEU A 44 -0.95 -10.75 2.48
CA LEU A 44 -1.75 -10.83 1.26
C LEU A 44 -2.28 -12.25 1.06
N LEU A 45 -3.54 -12.37 0.65
CA LEU A 45 -4.23 -13.66 0.57
C LEU A 45 -3.53 -14.68 -0.34
N HIS A 46 -2.93 -14.22 -1.45
CA HIS A 46 -2.31 -15.10 -2.44
C HIS A 46 -0.87 -15.53 -2.09
N GLU A 47 -0.26 -14.93 -1.08
CA GLU A 47 1.11 -15.21 -0.61
C GLU A 47 1.13 -15.61 0.87
N LEU A 48 0.02 -16.14 1.38
CA LEU A 48 -0.12 -16.49 2.78
C LEU A 48 0.72 -17.74 3.12
N GLU A 49 1.84 -17.55 3.78
CA GLU A 49 2.57 -18.61 4.47
C GLU A 49 2.12 -18.65 5.93
N GLN A 50 1.68 -19.83 6.39
CA GLN A 50 1.24 -19.99 7.77
C GLN A 50 2.43 -20.06 8.72
N GLU A 51 2.51 -19.11 9.63
CA GLU A 51 3.51 -19.08 10.71
C GLU A 51 2.93 -19.67 11.99
N LEU A 52 3.80 -20.29 12.82
CA LEU A 52 3.43 -20.77 14.15
C LEU A 52 3.14 -19.58 15.07
N PHE A 53 2.18 -19.78 15.99
CA PHE A 53 1.76 -18.76 16.96
C PHE A 53 1.16 -17.50 16.35
N CYS A 54 0.51 -17.64 15.19
CA CYS A 54 -0.24 -16.58 14.54
C CYS A 54 -1.72 -16.94 14.45
N GLU A 55 -2.58 -15.94 14.72
CA GLU A 55 -4.01 -15.98 14.47
C GLU A 55 -4.29 -15.20 13.17
N TYR A 56 -4.90 -15.85 12.19
CA TYR A 56 -5.22 -15.23 10.90
C TYR A 56 -6.67 -14.79 10.87
N VAL A 57 -6.89 -13.50 10.62
CA VAL A 57 -8.21 -12.87 10.55
C VAL A 57 -8.42 -12.31 9.15
N GLN A 58 -9.47 -12.77 8.47
CA GLN A 58 -9.82 -12.22 7.17
C GLN A 58 -10.35 -10.78 7.32
N SER A 59 -9.70 -9.83 6.65
CA SER A 59 -10.19 -8.46 6.54
C SER A 59 -11.00 -8.31 5.26
N GLU A 60 -12.28 -8.00 5.40
CA GLU A 60 -13.15 -7.74 4.25
C GLU A 60 -12.82 -6.39 3.62
N GLU A 61 -12.64 -6.40 2.30
CA GLU A 61 -12.41 -5.21 1.50
C GLU A 61 -13.62 -4.27 1.58
N SER A 62 -13.38 -3.02 1.92
CA SER A 62 -14.42 -2.00 2.10
C SER A 62 -13.91 -0.62 1.72
N GLU A 63 -14.56 -0.03 0.73
CA GLU A 63 -14.26 1.34 0.28
C GLU A 63 -14.36 2.36 1.42
N ARG A 64 -15.35 2.19 2.32
CA ARG A 64 -15.52 3.05 3.50
C ARG A 64 -14.31 2.99 4.43
N LYS A 65 -13.78 1.78 4.71
CA LYS A 65 -12.60 1.60 5.56
C LYS A 65 -11.37 2.22 4.90
N ALA A 66 -11.18 1.95 3.60
CA ALA A 66 -10.05 2.46 2.83
C ALA A 66 -10.04 3.99 2.78
N GLN A 67 -11.18 4.61 2.51
CA GLN A 67 -11.31 6.08 2.53
C GLN A 67 -11.03 6.68 3.90
N ALA A 68 -11.46 6.03 4.99
CA ALA A 68 -11.17 6.48 6.34
C ALA A 68 -9.67 6.46 6.64
N VAL A 69 -8.95 5.40 6.22
CA VAL A 69 -7.49 5.30 6.36
C VAL A 69 -6.80 6.34 5.49
N ALA A 70 -7.19 6.49 4.22
CA ALA A 70 -6.65 7.50 3.32
C ALA A 70 -6.78 8.93 3.91
N ALA A 71 -7.97 9.27 4.42
CA ALA A 71 -8.23 10.56 5.06
C ALA A 71 -7.38 10.75 6.34
N MET A 72 -7.21 9.70 7.14
CA MET A 72 -6.38 9.72 8.34
C MET A 72 -4.91 9.96 7.99
N ILE A 73 -4.36 9.24 7.01
CA ILE A 73 -2.98 9.43 6.53
C ILE A 73 -2.80 10.87 6.05
N TRP A 74 -3.68 11.33 5.17
CA TRP A 74 -3.61 12.68 4.63
C TRP A 74 -3.62 13.76 5.72
N LYS A 75 -4.53 13.63 6.69
CA LYS A 75 -4.72 14.60 7.77
C LYS A 75 -3.57 14.62 8.78
N HIS A 76 -3.07 13.44 9.17
CA HIS A 76 -2.13 13.31 10.29
C HIS A 76 -0.68 13.09 9.87
N LEU A 77 -0.43 12.39 8.76
CA LEU A 77 0.93 12.13 8.27
C LEU A 77 1.33 13.06 7.13
N GLY A 78 0.36 13.74 6.52
CA GLY A 78 0.59 14.73 5.47
C GLY A 78 0.64 14.13 4.06
N ARG A 79 0.72 15.04 3.08
CA ARG A 79 0.64 14.72 1.65
C ARG A 79 1.75 13.78 1.17
N GLN A 80 2.98 14.01 1.62
CA GLN A 80 4.13 13.21 1.18
C GLN A 80 3.98 11.76 1.63
N ALA A 81 3.69 11.54 2.92
CA ALA A 81 3.47 10.20 3.48
C ALA A 81 2.30 9.48 2.80
N TYR A 82 1.23 10.22 2.46
CA TYR A 82 0.10 9.64 1.73
C TYR A 82 0.54 9.06 0.38
N TRP A 83 1.28 9.81 -0.43
CA TRP A 83 1.72 9.34 -1.73
C TRP A 83 2.75 8.21 -1.63
N ASP A 84 3.65 8.25 -0.64
CA ASP A 84 4.61 7.18 -0.42
C ASP A 84 3.91 5.88 -0.02
N ILE A 85 2.93 5.95 0.89
CA ILE A 85 2.13 4.79 1.32
C ILE A 85 1.26 4.28 0.17
N TYR A 86 0.64 5.17 -0.61
CA TYR A 86 -0.17 4.80 -1.76
C TYR A 86 0.67 4.07 -2.83
N HIS A 87 1.83 4.61 -3.20
CA HIS A 87 2.74 3.94 -4.12
C HIS A 87 3.23 2.61 -3.57
N ALA A 88 3.59 2.54 -2.29
CA ALA A 88 3.98 1.27 -1.67
C ALA A 88 2.87 0.22 -1.76
N ALA A 89 1.59 0.61 -1.62
CA ALA A 89 0.45 -0.30 -1.77
C ALA A 89 0.28 -0.83 -3.21
N LEU A 90 0.76 -0.09 -4.22
CA LEU A 90 0.77 -0.52 -5.63
C LEU A 90 1.94 -1.46 -5.98
N SER A 91 2.90 -1.66 -5.07
CA SER A 91 4.06 -2.53 -5.31
C SER A 91 3.65 -3.99 -5.49
N GLY A 92 4.43 -4.75 -6.25
CA GLY A 92 4.34 -6.22 -6.32
C GLY A 92 4.98 -6.96 -5.15
N ASP A 93 5.48 -6.25 -4.12
CA ASP A 93 6.14 -6.86 -2.94
C ASP A 93 5.10 -7.35 -1.92
N SER A 94 5.20 -8.61 -1.49
CA SER A 94 4.27 -9.24 -0.54
C SER A 94 4.27 -8.61 0.85
N GLY A 95 5.39 -8.08 1.29
CA GLY A 95 5.55 -7.42 2.59
C GLY A 95 4.99 -6.01 2.67
N LYS A 96 4.40 -5.48 1.58
CA LYS A 96 3.90 -4.09 1.51
C LYS A 96 2.84 -3.76 2.55
N GLY A 97 1.89 -4.67 2.77
CA GLY A 97 0.81 -4.47 3.74
C GLY A 97 1.34 -4.31 5.17
N ASP A 98 2.23 -5.20 5.57
CA ASP A 98 2.87 -5.18 6.88
C ASP A 98 3.81 -3.96 7.06
N ALA A 99 4.51 -3.56 6.00
CA ALA A 99 5.33 -2.34 6.02
C ALA A 99 4.48 -1.07 6.19
N ILE A 100 3.35 -0.98 5.50
CA ILE A 100 2.41 0.15 5.62
C ILE A 100 1.83 0.23 7.04
N LEU A 101 1.33 -0.89 7.58
CA LEU A 101 0.80 -0.93 8.95
C LEU A 101 1.87 -0.50 9.95
N GLY A 102 3.07 -1.09 9.88
CA GLY A 102 4.18 -0.76 10.79
C GLY A 102 4.58 0.72 10.71
N THR A 103 4.60 1.31 9.51
CA THR A 103 4.86 2.75 9.32
C THR A 103 3.81 3.61 10.02
N MET A 104 2.54 3.25 9.90
CA MET A 104 1.46 3.98 10.55
C MET A 104 1.50 3.84 12.08
N LEU A 105 1.80 2.64 12.58
CA LEU A 105 1.95 2.41 14.02
C LEU A 105 3.18 3.14 14.60
N ALA A 106 4.29 3.19 13.85
CA ALA A 106 5.47 3.97 14.22
C ALA A 106 5.14 5.47 14.29
N ALA A 107 4.36 5.99 13.35
CA ALA A 107 3.95 7.40 13.33
C ALA A 107 3.19 7.83 14.60
N ARG A 108 2.41 6.93 15.22
CA ARG A 108 1.69 7.21 16.50
C ARG A 108 2.63 7.53 17.65
N ARG A 109 3.89 7.05 17.60
CA ARG A 109 4.90 7.22 18.67
C ARG A 109 5.71 8.49 18.50
N LEU A 110 5.59 9.17 17.35
CA LEU A 110 6.35 10.38 17.07
C LEU A 110 5.66 11.63 17.62
N PRO A 111 6.41 12.60 18.15
CA PRO A 111 5.88 13.92 18.53
C PRO A 111 5.29 14.67 17.32
N ASP A 112 5.89 14.51 16.15
CA ASP A 112 5.43 15.05 14.88
C ASP A 112 5.31 13.91 13.86
N SER A 113 4.08 13.41 13.70
CA SER A 113 3.79 12.29 12.79
C SER A 113 3.94 12.66 11.31
N GLN A 114 3.92 13.94 10.94
CA GLN A 114 4.10 14.38 9.55
C GLN A 114 5.52 14.12 9.03
N ARG A 115 6.48 13.94 9.93
CA ARG A 115 7.87 13.65 9.60
C ARG A 115 8.18 12.14 9.56
N ILE A 116 7.15 11.27 9.57
CA ILE A 116 7.37 9.82 9.61
C ILE A 116 8.28 9.33 8.48
N MET A 117 8.14 9.85 7.26
CA MET A 117 8.95 9.43 6.12
C MET A 117 10.43 9.85 6.20
N GLU A 118 10.81 10.68 7.17
CA GLU A 118 12.22 11.01 7.48
C GLU A 118 12.87 9.96 8.40
N HIS A 119 12.08 9.12 9.06
CA HIS A 119 12.54 8.11 10.02
C HIS A 119 12.99 6.80 9.35
N LEU A 120 13.91 6.88 8.38
CA LEU A 120 14.40 5.73 7.60
C LEU A 120 15.20 4.72 8.44
N SER A 121 15.55 5.01 9.68
CA SER A 121 16.12 4.04 10.62
C SER A 121 15.10 2.98 11.06
N HIS A 122 13.80 3.27 10.94
CA HIS A 122 12.74 2.31 11.22
C HIS A 122 12.54 1.38 10.01
N PRO A 123 12.67 0.04 10.16
CA PRO A 123 12.70 -0.88 9.01
C PRO A 123 11.43 -0.83 8.15
N LYS A 124 10.25 -0.66 8.76
CA LYS A 124 8.98 -0.56 8.02
C LYS A 124 8.87 0.73 7.22
N VAL A 125 9.33 1.85 7.79
CA VAL A 125 9.38 3.15 7.08
C VAL A 125 10.37 3.10 5.92
N ALA A 126 11.56 2.54 6.13
CA ALA A 126 12.55 2.35 5.07
C ALA A 126 11.98 1.48 3.93
N LYS A 127 11.25 0.41 4.28
CA LYS A 127 10.60 -0.45 3.29
C LYS A 127 9.53 0.29 2.48
N VAL A 128 8.64 1.05 3.12
CA VAL A 128 7.63 1.87 2.42
C VAL A 128 8.31 2.88 1.48
N PHE A 129 9.38 3.54 1.93
CA PHE A 129 10.13 4.48 1.10
C PHE A 129 10.75 3.80 -0.12
N GLU A 130 11.38 2.63 0.04
CA GLU A 130 11.96 1.84 -1.04
C GLU A 130 10.90 1.45 -2.07
N LEU A 131 9.75 0.90 -1.62
CA LEU A 131 8.65 0.48 -2.47
C LEU A 131 8.06 1.66 -3.25
N SER A 132 7.83 2.79 -2.57
CA SER A 132 7.34 4.02 -3.20
C SER A 132 8.27 4.48 -4.34
N ARG A 133 9.59 4.48 -4.10
CA ARG A 133 10.57 4.87 -5.13
C ARG A 133 10.59 3.90 -6.29
N THR A 134 10.47 2.60 -6.04
CA THR A 134 10.46 1.57 -7.08
C THR A 134 9.24 1.74 -7.99
N VAL A 135 8.05 1.87 -7.41
CA VAL A 135 6.80 2.09 -8.16
C VAL A 135 6.83 3.42 -8.92
N GLY A 136 7.26 4.51 -8.25
CA GLY A 136 7.37 5.83 -8.87
C GLY A 136 8.37 5.86 -10.04
N GLY A 137 9.51 5.19 -9.90
CA GLY A 137 10.53 5.06 -10.96
C GLY A 137 10.02 4.27 -12.16
N GLU A 138 9.32 3.15 -11.92
CA GLU A 138 8.70 2.36 -12.98
C GLU A 138 7.63 3.16 -13.72
N ALA A 139 6.71 3.80 -13.00
CA ALA A 139 5.68 4.65 -13.59
C ALA A 139 6.29 5.80 -14.42
N HIS A 140 7.37 6.42 -13.91
CA HIS A 140 8.08 7.47 -14.64
C HIS A 140 8.68 6.95 -15.96
N SER A 141 9.26 5.77 -15.95
CA SER A 141 9.82 5.13 -17.16
C SER A 141 8.72 4.87 -18.19
N TYR A 142 7.58 4.31 -17.77
CA TYR A 142 6.47 4.08 -18.70
C TYR A 142 5.87 5.38 -19.24
N LYS A 143 5.79 6.46 -18.47
CA LYS A 143 5.38 7.79 -18.98
C LYS A 143 6.27 8.30 -20.12
N GLY A 144 7.57 7.99 -20.09
CA GLY A 144 8.52 8.39 -21.12
C GLY A 144 8.59 7.45 -22.33
N PHE A 145 8.41 6.15 -22.12
CA PHE A 145 8.70 5.14 -23.15
C PHE A 145 7.47 4.41 -23.69
N LEU A 146 6.28 4.56 -23.09
CA LEU A 146 5.06 3.93 -23.59
C LEU A 146 4.74 4.42 -25.01
N ARG A 147 4.36 3.49 -25.89
CA ARG A 147 4.01 3.76 -27.29
C ARG A 147 2.61 3.27 -27.55
N PHE A 148 1.80 4.13 -28.17
CA PHE A 148 0.48 3.78 -28.64
C PHE A 148 0.48 3.33 -30.10
N LYS A 149 -0.40 2.40 -30.43
CA LYS A 149 -0.77 2.03 -31.79
C LYS A 149 -2.22 2.45 -31.99
N GLU A 150 -2.50 3.11 -33.10
CA GLU A 150 -3.88 3.45 -33.47
C GLU A 150 -4.59 2.21 -33.99
N LEU A 151 -5.72 1.89 -33.41
CA LEU A 151 -6.62 0.83 -33.88
C LEU A 151 -7.49 1.36 -35.04
N LYS A 152 -8.10 0.45 -35.80
CA LYS A 152 -9.02 0.80 -36.90
C LYS A 152 -10.24 1.62 -36.43
N SER A 153 -10.54 1.58 -35.15
CA SER A 153 -11.60 2.37 -34.49
C SER A 153 -11.19 3.81 -34.18
N GLY A 154 -9.92 4.17 -34.37
CA GLY A 154 -9.35 5.47 -33.94
C GLY A 154 -8.86 5.48 -32.50
N VAL A 155 -9.05 4.41 -31.70
CA VAL A 155 -8.58 4.32 -30.32
C VAL A 155 -7.07 4.09 -30.29
N LEU A 156 -6.36 4.83 -29.45
CA LEU A 156 -4.95 4.63 -29.17
C LEU A 156 -4.77 3.49 -28.16
N TYR A 157 -4.12 2.39 -28.54
CA TYR A 157 -3.91 1.22 -27.71
C TYR A 157 -2.45 1.01 -27.34
N SER A 158 -2.19 0.66 -26.11
CA SER A 158 -0.87 0.21 -25.63
C SER A 158 -1.01 -0.97 -24.68
N GLU A 159 -0.12 -1.94 -24.80
CA GLU A 159 0.03 -3.07 -23.90
C GLU A 159 1.34 -2.92 -23.13
N ILE A 160 1.28 -3.15 -21.83
CA ILE A 160 2.41 -3.05 -20.92
C ILE A 160 2.50 -4.30 -20.03
N GLN A 161 3.67 -4.56 -19.47
CA GLN A 161 3.90 -5.63 -18.49
C GLN A 161 4.77 -5.09 -17.35
N PRO A 162 4.20 -4.25 -16.49
CA PRO A 162 4.93 -3.71 -15.36
C PRO A 162 5.06 -4.74 -14.23
N LYS A 163 6.02 -4.50 -13.33
CA LYS A 163 6.19 -5.30 -12.11
C LYS A 163 5.24 -4.85 -10.98
N ASN A 164 4.72 -3.63 -11.08
CA ASN A 164 3.89 -2.99 -10.07
C ASN A 164 2.58 -2.51 -10.70
N GLN A 165 1.54 -2.32 -9.90
CA GLN A 165 0.20 -1.90 -10.34
C GLN A 165 0.16 -0.40 -10.71
N ILE A 166 0.87 0.00 -11.79
CA ILE A 166 1.12 1.41 -12.11
C ILE A 166 0.06 2.08 -12.98
N LEU A 167 -0.99 1.37 -13.43
CA LEU A 167 -2.02 1.96 -14.32
C LEU A 167 -2.63 3.24 -13.76
N THR A 168 -2.93 3.27 -12.46
CA THR A 168 -3.47 4.46 -11.77
C THR A 168 -2.49 5.64 -11.74
N CYS A 169 -1.18 5.37 -11.85
CA CYS A 169 -0.13 6.39 -11.96
C CYS A 169 0.04 6.91 -13.39
N LEU A 170 -0.33 6.10 -14.39
CA LEU A 170 -0.19 6.43 -15.82
C LEU A 170 -1.42 7.18 -16.35
N ALA A 171 -2.62 6.78 -15.96
CA ALA A 171 -3.87 7.29 -16.50
C ALA A 171 -3.97 8.83 -16.45
N PRO A 172 -3.70 9.53 -15.34
CA PRO A 172 -3.76 10.99 -15.32
C PRO A 172 -2.79 11.64 -16.30
N HIS A 173 -1.55 11.12 -16.40
CA HIS A 173 -0.54 11.67 -17.30
C HIS A 173 -0.96 11.61 -18.77
N PHE A 174 -1.53 10.47 -19.19
CA PHE A 174 -1.96 10.32 -20.58
C PHE A 174 -3.28 11.01 -20.85
N SER A 175 -4.19 11.12 -19.89
CA SER A 175 -5.40 11.97 -20.01
C SER A 175 -5.05 13.45 -20.24
N ASP A 176 -4.04 13.96 -19.54
CA ASP A 176 -3.58 15.34 -19.73
C ASP A 176 -2.86 15.54 -21.08
N ARG A 177 -2.12 14.53 -21.53
CA ARG A 177 -1.33 14.59 -22.76
C ARG A 177 -2.15 14.36 -24.03
N LEU A 178 -3.23 13.60 -23.94
CA LEU A 178 -4.09 13.16 -25.03
C LEU A 178 -5.56 13.56 -24.78
N PRO A 179 -5.84 14.87 -24.59
CA PRO A 179 -7.17 15.31 -24.10
C PRO A 179 -8.29 15.14 -25.12
N LEU A 180 -7.96 14.91 -26.39
CA LEU A 180 -8.93 14.77 -27.49
C LEU A 180 -8.97 13.34 -28.06
N GLU A 181 -8.17 12.44 -27.50
CA GLU A 181 -8.00 11.09 -28.02
C GLU A 181 -8.59 10.06 -27.04
N ASP A 182 -9.28 9.08 -27.58
CA ASP A 182 -9.63 7.90 -26.81
C ASP A 182 -8.43 6.97 -26.74
N PHE A 183 -8.00 6.63 -25.53
CA PHE A 183 -6.87 5.73 -25.36
C PHE A 183 -7.17 4.60 -24.38
N MET A 184 -6.47 3.48 -24.56
CA MET A 184 -6.52 2.31 -23.68
C MET A 184 -5.11 1.82 -23.39
N ILE A 185 -4.78 1.63 -22.11
CA ILE A 185 -3.57 0.97 -21.66
C ILE A 185 -3.98 -0.33 -20.98
N TYR A 186 -3.47 -1.43 -21.50
CA TYR A 186 -3.75 -2.77 -21.01
C TYR A 186 -2.50 -3.35 -20.32
N ASP A 187 -2.74 -3.98 -19.16
CA ASP A 187 -1.75 -4.69 -18.35
C ASP A 187 -2.19 -6.14 -18.13
#